data_d3013819ba8a77f395dc08bc2c7d8fb5
#
_entry.id   d3013819ba8a77f395dc08bc2c7d8fb5
#
_cell.length_a   1.000
_cell.length_b   1.000
_cell.length_c   1.000
_cell.angle_alpha   90.00
_cell.angle_beta   90.00
_cell.angle_gamma   90.00
#
_symmetry.space_group_name_H-M   'P 1'
#
loop_
_entity.id
_entity.type
_entity.pdbx_description
1 polymer ?
#
loop_
_entity_poly.entity_id
_entity_poly.type
_entity_poly.pdbx_seq_one_letter_code
_entity_poly.pdbx_strand_id
1 'polypeptide(L)'
;MTLTEILLAEAEANYGITERLIRRVGDDELNWTPGTGKNWMTMGQLLMHLASFGCGKAVRGFVTGDWGATSEDSTEPDHIPPAEALPSVDTVRQALELLAADRTVTMDSIKAAGETDLLGRRVTAPWGGPELTLLQQLLQMIAHLAQHKGQLFYYLKLMGKDVNTGDLWGV
;
A
#
# COMPACT_ATOMS: atom_id res chain seq x y z
N MET A 1 9.25 17.56 -17.01
CA MET A 1 8.86 16.53 -16.03
C MET A 1 8.13 15.45 -16.79
N THR A 2 8.65 14.23 -16.75
CA THR A 2 8.10 13.05 -17.42
C THR A 2 7.00 12.39 -16.57
N LEU A 3 6.22 11.47 -17.13
CA LEU A 3 5.23 10.70 -16.37
C LEU A 3 5.90 9.82 -15.32
N THR A 4 7.05 9.24 -15.64
CA THR A 4 7.87 8.47 -14.70
C THR A 4 8.30 9.33 -13.51
N GLU A 5 8.78 10.56 -13.74
CA GLU A 5 9.15 11.48 -12.66
C GLU A 5 7.95 11.86 -11.77
N ILE A 6 6.77 12.05 -12.36
CA ILE A 6 5.54 12.34 -11.61
C ILE A 6 5.15 11.16 -10.74
N LEU A 7 5.13 9.93 -11.30
CA LEU A 7 4.80 8.72 -10.54
C LEU A 7 5.78 8.48 -9.38
N LEU A 8 7.09 8.66 -9.64
CA LEU A 8 8.12 8.51 -8.62
C LEU A 8 7.94 9.53 -7.49
N ALA A 9 7.70 10.80 -7.83
CA ALA A 9 7.48 11.84 -6.82
C ALA A 9 6.25 11.58 -5.97
N GLU A 10 5.14 11.16 -6.57
CA GLU A 10 3.90 10.86 -5.87
C GLU A 10 4.03 9.62 -4.97
N ALA A 11 4.65 8.56 -5.47
CA ALA A 11 4.91 7.36 -4.68
C ALA A 11 5.83 7.70 -3.48
N GLU A 12 6.94 8.41 -3.73
CA GLU A 12 7.89 8.84 -2.70
C GLU A 12 7.22 9.63 -1.58
N ALA A 13 6.37 10.61 -1.93
CA ALA A 13 5.65 11.41 -0.96
C ALA A 13 4.73 10.53 -0.09
N ASN A 14 3.97 9.60 -0.70
CA ASN A 14 3.09 8.71 0.05
C ASN A 14 3.86 7.76 0.96
N TYR A 15 4.97 7.17 0.51
CA TYR A 15 5.82 6.32 1.36
C TYR A 15 6.43 7.10 2.53
N GLY A 16 6.98 8.28 2.29
CA GLY A 16 7.57 9.12 3.33
C GLY A 16 6.57 9.56 4.40
N ILE A 17 5.33 9.88 4.00
CA ILE A 17 4.25 10.20 4.94
C ILE A 17 3.83 8.94 5.73
N THR A 18 3.66 7.81 5.04
CA THR A 18 3.30 6.53 5.67
C THR A 18 4.33 6.13 6.72
N GLU A 19 5.62 6.22 6.42
CA GLU A 19 6.71 5.95 7.36
C GLU A 19 6.60 6.81 8.62
N ARG A 20 6.37 8.13 8.47
CA ARG A 20 6.22 9.04 9.62
C ARG A 20 5.01 8.69 10.49
N LEU A 21 3.90 8.30 9.87
CA LEU A 21 2.69 7.87 10.61
C LEU A 21 2.93 6.54 11.35
N ILE A 22 3.58 5.56 10.71
CA ILE A 22 3.94 4.28 11.35
C ILE A 22 4.80 4.51 12.60
N ARG A 23 5.73 5.46 12.57
CA ARG A 23 6.58 5.81 13.74
C ARG A 23 5.82 6.41 14.92
N ARG A 24 4.54 6.76 14.77
CA ARG A 24 3.65 7.21 15.87
C ARG A 24 2.97 6.04 16.59
N VAL A 25 3.09 4.82 16.07
CA VAL A 25 2.50 3.61 16.66
C VAL A 25 3.51 2.97 17.63
N GLY A 26 3.02 2.50 18.78
CA GLY A 26 3.79 1.67 19.71
C GLY A 26 3.54 0.18 19.47
N ASP A 27 4.50 -0.68 19.82
CA ASP A 27 4.36 -2.14 19.68
C ASP A 27 3.20 -2.69 20.53
N ASP A 28 2.90 -2.07 21.66
CA ASP A 28 1.77 -2.40 22.56
C ASP A 28 0.40 -2.04 21.96
N GLU A 29 0.37 -1.28 20.87
CA GLU A 29 -0.84 -0.81 20.20
C GLU A 29 -1.24 -1.67 18.99
N LEU A 30 -0.45 -2.66 18.58
CA LEU A 30 -0.65 -3.45 17.37
C LEU A 30 -1.97 -4.23 17.35
N ASN A 31 -2.53 -4.56 18.53
CA ASN A 31 -3.82 -5.24 18.65
C ASN A 31 -5.03 -4.28 18.70
N TRP A 32 -4.80 -2.97 18.64
CA TRP A 32 -5.87 -1.98 18.72
C TRP A 32 -6.76 -2.02 17.47
N THR A 33 -8.09 -1.86 17.65
CA THR A 33 -9.08 -1.67 16.59
C THR A 33 -10.04 -0.54 16.96
N PRO A 34 -10.72 0.11 15.98
CA PRO A 34 -11.81 1.02 16.29
C PRO A 34 -12.90 0.37 17.15
N GLY A 35 -13.38 1.10 18.17
CA GLY A 35 -14.38 0.58 19.13
C GLY A 35 -15.80 0.47 18.56
N THR A 36 -16.07 0.90 17.33
CA THR A 36 -17.38 0.90 16.67
C THR A 36 -17.29 0.32 15.26
N GLY A 37 -18.37 -0.30 14.78
CA GLY A 37 -18.36 -0.94 13.46
C GLY A 37 -17.89 -2.39 13.52
N LYS A 38 -17.67 -2.99 12.35
CA LYS A 38 -17.27 -4.40 12.17
C LYS A 38 -16.24 -4.52 11.06
N ASN A 39 -15.53 -5.65 11.05
CA ASN A 39 -14.57 -6.02 10.01
C ASN A 39 -13.41 -5.02 9.88
N TRP A 40 -12.94 -4.50 11.01
CA TRP A 40 -11.75 -3.64 11.05
C TRP A 40 -10.48 -4.47 11.10
N MET A 41 -9.47 -4.06 10.35
CA MET A 41 -8.10 -4.52 10.60
C MET A 41 -7.64 -4.06 11.99
N THR A 42 -6.86 -4.88 12.69
CA THR A 42 -6.08 -4.38 13.82
C THR A 42 -5.02 -3.38 13.31
N MET A 43 -4.44 -2.59 14.20
CA MET A 43 -3.33 -1.71 13.85
C MET A 43 -2.20 -2.51 13.17
N GLY A 44 -1.79 -3.64 13.74
CA GLY A 44 -0.72 -4.48 13.18
C GLY A 44 -1.06 -5.06 11.80
N GLN A 45 -2.32 -5.42 11.55
CA GLN A 45 -2.79 -5.86 10.23
C GLN A 45 -2.77 -4.71 9.21
N LEU A 46 -3.17 -3.52 9.62
CA LEU A 46 -3.10 -2.32 8.76
C LEU A 46 -1.64 -1.97 8.43
N LEU A 47 -0.72 -2.06 9.40
CA LEU A 47 0.71 -1.84 9.15
C LEU A 47 1.28 -2.90 8.21
N MET A 48 0.93 -4.19 8.37
CA MET A 48 1.33 -5.26 7.45
C MET A 48 0.79 -5.00 6.04
N HIS A 49 -0.48 -4.59 5.94
CA HIS A 49 -1.11 -4.30 4.65
C HIS A 49 -0.41 -3.13 3.94
N LEU A 50 -0.16 -2.02 4.63
CA LEU A 50 0.60 -0.88 4.11
C LEU A 50 2.01 -1.25 3.64
N ALA A 51 2.69 -2.12 4.40
CA ALA A 51 4.10 -2.42 4.21
C ALA A 51 4.39 -3.54 3.20
N SER A 52 3.41 -4.41 2.91
CA SER A 52 3.64 -5.60 2.06
C SER A 52 2.65 -5.74 0.91
N PHE A 53 1.49 -5.10 1.02
CA PHE A 53 0.41 -5.21 0.03
C PHE A 53 -0.03 -3.82 -0.49
N GLY A 54 0.59 -2.75 0.01
CA GLY A 54 0.18 -1.38 -0.28
C GLY A 54 0.37 -0.99 -1.74
N CYS A 55 1.53 -1.31 -2.32
CA CYS A 55 1.86 -0.83 -3.65
C CYS A 55 2.86 -1.72 -4.41
N GLY A 56 4.03 -2.02 -3.85
CA GLY A 56 5.20 -2.52 -4.58
C GLY A 56 4.97 -3.84 -5.31
N LYS A 57 4.37 -4.83 -4.65
CA LYS A 57 4.10 -6.13 -5.27
C LYS A 57 3.20 -5.98 -6.51
N ALA A 58 2.15 -5.17 -6.41
CA ALA A 58 1.22 -4.96 -7.51
C ALA A 58 1.85 -4.13 -8.64
N VAL A 59 2.60 -3.07 -8.32
CA VAL A 59 3.34 -2.26 -9.31
C VAL A 59 4.33 -3.14 -10.07
N ARG A 60 5.12 -3.98 -9.39
CA ARG A 60 6.02 -4.95 -10.02
C ARG A 60 5.26 -5.90 -10.93
N GLY A 61 4.16 -6.48 -10.46
CA GLY A 61 3.33 -7.38 -11.22
C GLY A 61 2.82 -6.76 -12.52
N PHE A 62 2.30 -5.53 -12.46
CA PHE A 62 1.86 -4.80 -13.66
C PHE A 62 3.01 -4.50 -14.62
N VAL A 63 4.19 -4.14 -14.12
CA VAL A 63 5.33 -3.78 -14.95
C VAL A 63 5.98 -5.01 -15.60
N THR A 64 6.18 -6.08 -14.84
CA THR A 64 6.97 -7.23 -15.26
C THR A 64 6.16 -8.45 -15.67
N GLY A 65 4.88 -8.52 -15.28
CA GLY A 65 4.06 -9.75 -15.36
C GLY A 65 4.35 -10.76 -14.25
N ASP A 66 5.34 -10.50 -13.38
CA ASP A 66 5.70 -11.36 -12.26
C ASP A 66 4.94 -10.96 -10.99
N TRP A 67 3.88 -11.69 -10.69
CA TRP A 67 3.04 -11.48 -9.49
C TRP A 67 3.59 -12.18 -8.24
N GLY A 68 4.73 -12.87 -8.36
CA GLY A 68 5.25 -13.74 -7.34
C GLY A 68 4.44 -15.04 -7.21
N ALA A 69 4.83 -15.89 -6.26
CA ALA A 69 4.04 -17.09 -5.96
C ALA A 69 2.66 -16.65 -5.45
N THR A 70 1.64 -16.83 -6.26
CA THR A 70 0.25 -16.85 -5.78
C THR A 70 0.11 -18.18 -5.03
N SER A 71 -0.43 -18.16 -3.82
CA SER A 71 -0.86 -19.42 -3.20
C SER A 71 -1.86 -20.06 -4.16
N GLU A 72 -1.53 -21.24 -4.68
CA GLU A 72 -2.36 -21.98 -5.65
C GLU A 72 -3.76 -22.32 -5.12
N ASP A 73 -4.04 -21.97 -3.87
CA ASP A 73 -5.29 -22.29 -3.15
C ASP A 73 -6.37 -21.18 -3.23
N SER A 74 -6.13 -20.04 -3.86
CA SER A 74 -7.18 -19.03 -4.05
C SER A 74 -7.88 -19.20 -5.41
N THR A 75 -8.67 -20.25 -5.55
CA THR A 75 -9.49 -20.54 -6.75
C THR A 75 -10.74 -19.69 -6.89
N GLU A 76 -11.01 -18.80 -5.94
CA GLU A 76 -12.18 -17.92 -5.95
C GLU A 76 -11.73 -16.46 -6.18
N PRO A 77 -11.98 -15.89 -7.38
CA PRO A 77 -11.53 -14.53 -7.72
C PRO A 77 -12.19 -13.41 -6.88
N ASP A 78 -13.28 -13.71 -6.18
CA ASP A 78 -14.06 -12.73 -5.41
C ASP A 78 -13.92 -12.85 -3.88
N HIS A 79 -13.04 -13.72 -3.38
CA HIS A 79 -12.90 -13.92 -1.94
C HIS A 79 -11.88 -12.96 -1.32
N ILE A 80 -12.36 -11.79 -0.89
CA ILE A 80 -11.57 -10.93 0.01
C ILE A 80 -11.66 -11.55 1.41
N PRO A 81 -10.53 -11.97 2.01
CA PRO A 81 -10.55 -12.57 3.34
C PRO A 81 -11.10 -11.58 4.37
N PRO A 82 -11.82 -12.05 5.39
CA PRO A 82 -12.25 -11.18 6.48
C PRO A 82 -11.02 -10.61 7.22
N ALA A 83 -11.20 -9.46 7.87
CA ALA A 83 -10.09 -8.77 8.54
C ALA A 83 -9.34 -9.68 9.53
N GLU A 84 -10.04 -10.56 10.24
CA GLU A 84 -9.46 -11.49 11.21
C GLU A 84 -8.45 -12.49 10.59
N ALA A 85 -8.58 -12.77 9.28
CA ALA A 85 -7.68 -13.68 8.56
C ALA A 85 -6.47 -12.97 7.95
N LEU A 86 -6.39 -11.65 8.03
CA LEU A 86 -5.26 -10.90 7.46
C LEU A 86 -4.02 -11.03 8.34
N PRO A 87 -2.81 -11.13 7.75
CA PRO A 87 -1.58 -11.18 8.50
C PRO A 87 -1.31 -9.85 9.23
N SER A 88 -0.61 -9.94 10.34
CA SER A 88 -0.19 -8.80 11.18
C SER A 88 1.33 -8.74 11.27
N VAL A 89 1.87 -7.55 11.52
CA VAL A 89 3.27 -7.40 11.94
C VAL A 89 3.41 -7.74 13.43
N ASP A 90 4.58 -8.22 13.80
CA ASP A 90 4.92 -8.51 15.21
C ASP A 90 5.47 -7.26 15.92
N THR A 91 6.07 -6.33 15.17
CA THR A 91 6.64 -5.08 15.70
C THR A 91 6.51 -3.93 14.70
N VAL A 92 6.50 -2.71 15.20
CA VAL A 92 6.57 -1.49 14.36
C VAL A 92 7.87 -1.46 13.53
N ARG A 93 8.97 -1.95 14.07
CA ARG A 93 10.25 -2.08 13.34
C ARG A 93 10.10 -2.98 12.12
N GLN A 94 9.45 -4.13 12.25
CA GLN A 94 9.17 -5.02 11.11
C GLN A 94 8.34 -4.30 10.03
N ALA A 95 7.31 -3.54 10.41
CA ALA A 95 6.52 -2.76 9.48
C ALA A 95 7.37 -1.75 8.70
N LEU A 96 8.29 -1.05 9.37
CA LEU A 96 9.19 -0.09 8.74
C LEU A 96 10.19 -0.75 7.79
N GLU A 97 10.75 -1.90 8.15
CA GLU A 97 11.66 -2.68 7.30
C GLU A 97 10.95 -3.17 6.03
N LEU A 98 9.74 -3.71 6.17
CA LEU A 98 8.92 -4.16 5.05
C LEU A 98 8.50 -2.99 4.14
N LEU A 99 8.09 -1.85 4.72
CA LEU A 99 7.73 -0.64 3.97
C LEU A 99 8.90 -0.12 3.14
N ALA A 100 10.11 -0.12 3.69
CA ALA A 100 11.32 0.29 2.98
C ALA A 100 11.63 -0.64 1.79
N ALA A 101 11.45 -1.95 1.97
CA ALA A 101 11.60 -2.93 0.90
C ALA A 101 10.54 -2.74 -0.21
N ASP A 102 9.27 -2.57 0.16
CA ASP A 102 8.15 -2.35 -0.77
C ASP A 102 8.35 -1.04 -1.57
N ARG A 103 8.81 0.03 -0.89
CA ARG A 103 9.20 1.30 -1.54
C ARG A 103 10.27 1.10 -2.60
N THR A 104 11.34 0.34 -2.30
CA THR A 104 12.41 0.05 -3.26
C THR A 104 11.85 -0.67 -4.48
N VAL A 105 11.05 -1.71 -4.29
CA VAL A 105 10.40 -2.45 -5.37
C VAL A 105 9.52 -1.53 -6.22
N THR A 106 8.73 -0.65 -5.59
CA THR A 106 7.87 0.32 -6.29
C THR A 106 8.69 1.26 -7.17
N MET A 107 9.74 1.90 -6.59
CA MET A 107 10.55 2.87 -7.32
C MET A 107 11.29 2.25 -8.50
N ASP A 108 11.87 1.07 -8.31
CA ASP A 108 12.61 0.39 -9.37
C ASP A 108 11.68 -0.10 -10.48
N SER A 109 10.49 -0.59 -10.13
CA SER A 109 9.48 -1.00 -11.11
C SER A 109 8.97 0.19 -11.93
N ILE A 110 8.67 1.34 -11.30
CA ILE A 110 8.23 2.54 -12.03
C ILE A 110 9.33 3.01 -13.00
N LYS A 111 10.60 3.02 -12.58
CA LYS A 111 11.73 3.37 -13.47
C LYS A 111 11.84 2.41 -14.66
N ALA A 112 11.63 1.11 -14.43
CA ALA A 112 11.72 0.08 -15.46
C ALA A 112 10.57 0.12 -16.47
N ALA A 113 9.40 0.70 -16.12
CA ALA A 113 8.21 0.74 -16.98
C ALA A 113 8.45 1.51 -18.30
N GLY A 114 9.19 2.64 -18.24
CA GLY A 114 9.44 3.49 -19.41
C GLY A 114 8.22 4.29 -19.89
N GLU A 115 8.46 5.45 -20.49
CA GLU A 115 7.40 6.40 -20.90
C GLU A 115 6.44 5.82 -21.96
N THR A 116 6.96 5.06 -22.91
CA THR A 116 6.16 4.50 -24.01
C THR A 116 5.17 3.48 -23.48
N ASP A 117 5.61 2.60 -22.55
CA ASP A 117 4.77 1.56 -21.99
C ASP A 117 3.70 2.13 -21.07
N LEU A 118 4.01 3.19 -20.33
CA LEU A 118 3.03 3.83 -19.44
C LEU A 118 1.73 4.21 -20.17
N LEU A 119 1.83 4.75 -21.36
CA LEU A 119 0.66 5.16 -22.14
C LEU A 119 0.16 4.11 -23.13
N GLY A 120 1.08 3.33 -23.71
CA GLY A 120 0.78 2.41 -24.83
C GLY A 120 0.37 1.01 -24.37
N ARG A 121 0.98 0.49 -23.29
CA ARG A 121 0.71 -0.87 -22.84
C ARG A 121 -0.58 -0.94 -22.02
N ARG A 122 -1.44 -1.88 -22.40
CA ARG A 122 -2.68 -2.15 -21.68
C ARG A 122 -2.53 -3.44 -20.87
N VAL A 123 -3.06 -3.44 -19.68
CA VAL A 123 -2.94 -4.55 -18.73
C VAL A 123 -4.24 -4.73 -17.95
N THR A 124 -4.58 -5.98 -17.66
CA THR A 124 -5.69 -6.34 -16.77
C THR A 124 -5.13 -6.83 -15.45
N ALA A 125 -5.73 -6.43 -14.34
CA ALA A 125 -5.34 -6.90 -13.02
C ALA A 125 -5.68 -8.40 -12.87
N PRO A 126 -4.85 -9.20 -12.18
CA PRO A 126 -5.12 -10.63 -12.00
C PRO A 126 -6.38 -10.92 -11.17
N TRP A 127 -6.82 -9.96 -10.38
CA TRP A 127 -8.08 -10.01 -9.61
C TRP A 127 -9.30 -9.55 -10.41
N GLY A 128 -9.16 -9.32 -11.74
CA GLY A 128 -10.26 -8.89 -12.62
C GLY A 128 -10.36 -7.39 -12.77
N GLY A 129 -11.44 -6.95 -13.43
CA GLY A 129 -11.69 -5.54 -13.74
C GLY A 129 -11.40 -5.17 -15.20
N PRO A 130 -11.52 -3.88 -15.57
CA PRO A 130 -11.30 -3.43 -16.94
C PRO A 130 -9.81 -3.46 -17.30
N GLU A 131 -9.54 -3.65 -18.57
CA GLU A 131 -8.23 -3.42 -19.16
C GLU A 131 -7.92 -1.91 -19.16
N LEU A 132 -6.84 -1.52 -18.50
CA LEU A 132 -6.40 -0.13 -18.35
C LEU A 132 -5.00 0.07 -18.93
N THR A 133 -4.58 1.32 -19.14
CA THR A 133 -3.17 1.59 -19.45
C THR A 133 -2.30 1.27 -18.22
N LEU A 134 -1.03 0.95 -18.47
CA LEU A 134 -0.08 0.72 -17.37
C LEU A 134 -0.06 1.92 -16.42
N LEU A 135 -0.04 3.14 -16.94
CA LEU A 135 -0.12 4.37 -16.14
C LEU A 135 -1.31 4.37 -15.17
N GLN A 136 -2.51 4.04 -15.68
CA GLN A 136 -3.72 4.00 -14.85
C GLN A 136 -3.62 2.95 -13.74
N GLN A 137 -3.07 1.78 -14.02
CA GLN A 137 -2.85 0.74 -13.02
C GLN A 137 -1.87 1.20 -11.94
N LEU A 138 -0.73 1.81 -12.33
CA LEU A 138 0.25 2.31 -11.37
C LEU A 138 -0.31 3.44 -10.49
N LEU A 139 -1.09 4.36 -11.07
CA LEU A 139 -1.79 5.40 -10.32
C LEU A 139 -2.79 4.82 -9.32
N GLN A 140 -3.52 3.75 -9.70
CA GLN A 140 -4.43 3.07 -8.76
C GLN A 140 -3.67 2.45 -7.58
N MET A 141 -2.47 1.88 -7.80
CA MET A 141 -1.68 1.30 -6.71
C MET A 141 -1.12 2.37 -5.78
N ILE A 142 -0.66 3.49 -6.32
CA ILE A 142 -0.24 4.64 -5.50
C ILE A 142 -1.43 5.20 -4.70
N ALA A 143 -2.61 5.30 -5.32
CA ALA A 143 -3.83 5.72 -4.65
C ALA A 143 -4.27 4.71 -3.56
N HIS A 144 -4.09 3.41 -3.76
CA HIS A 144 -4.35 2.38 -2.77
C HIS A 144 -3.47 2.57 -1.52
N LEU A 145 -2.17 2.79 -1.70
CA LEU A 145 -1.26 3.15 -0.60
C LEU A 145 -1.75 4.43 0.12
N ALA A 146 -2.14 5.46 -0.64
CA ALA A 146 -2.63 6.72 -0.07
C ALA A 146 -3.93 6.55 0.72
N GLN A 147 -4.86 5.67 0.30
CA GLN A 147 -6.10 5.36 1.01
C GLN A 147 -5.81 4.70 2.37
N HIS A 148 -4.94 3.69 2.41
CA HIS A 148 -4.58 3.02 3.67
C HIS A 148 -3.70 3.90 4.57
N LYS A 149 -2.85 4.78 4.01
CA LYS A 149 -2.19 5.86 4.75
C LYS A 149 -3.22 6.75 5.45
N GLY A 150 -4.29 7.14 4.75
CA GLY A 150 -5.40 7.90 5.33
C GLY A 150 -6.11 7.13 6.43
N GLN A 151 -6.32 5.82 6.25
CA GLN A 151 -6.89 4.96 7.30
C GLN A 151 -5.99 4.93 8.54
N LEU A 152 -4.67 4.78 8.39
CA LEU A 152 -3.72 4.83 9.50
C LEU A 152 -3.78 6.17 10.23
N PHE A 153 -3.85 7.28 9.50
CA PHE A 153 -4.01 8.61 10.08
C PHE A 153 -5.27 8.71 10.96
N TYR A 154 -6.41 8.20 10.48
CA TYR A 154 -7.64 8.19 11.27
C TYR A 154 -7.58 7.23 12.46
N TYR A 155 -6.90 6.08 12.34
CA TYR A 155 -6.67 5.20 13.48
C TYR A 155 -5.89 5.94 14.58
N LEU A 156 -4.80 6.62 14.24
CA LEU A 156 -4.03 7.42 15.20
C LEU A 156 -4.89 8.49 15.88
N LYS A 157 -5.76 9.18 15.14
CA LYS A 157 -6.71 10.15 15.73
C LYS A 157 -7.68 9.50 16.70
N LEU A 158 -8.25 8.35 16.35
CA LEU A 158 -9.18 7.61 17.21
C LEU A 158 -8.52 7.09 18.48
N MET A 159 -7.22 6.81 18.43
CA MET A 159 -6.39 6.47 19.59
C MET A 159 -6.00 7.68 20.45
N GLY A 160 -6.36 8.89 20.05
CA GLY A 160 -6.00 10.12 20.77
C GLY A 160 -4.56 10.57 20.55
N LYS A 161 -3.88 10.09 19.51
CA LYS A 161 -2.54 10.57 19.16
C LYS A 161 -2.59 12.01 18.66
N ASP A 162 -1.56 12.79 18.99
CA ASP A 162 -1.41 14.16 18.50
C ASP A 162 -0.93 14.12 17.04
N VAL A 163 -1.89 13.98 16.12
CA VAL A 163 -1.70 14.07 14.68
C VAL A 163 -2.70 15.03 14.04
N ASN A 164 -2.25 15.78 13.07
CA ASN A 164 -3.03 16.83 12.41
C ASN A 164 -2.94 16.73 10.88
N THR A 165 -3.60 17.64 10.18
CA THR A 165 -3.62 17.66 8.70
C THR A 165 -2.22 17.76 8.09
N GLY A 166 -1.27 18.45 8.73
CA GLY A 166 0.12 18.51 8.29
C GLY A 166 0.77 17.13 8.27
N ASP A 167 0.51 16.29 9.28
CA ASP A 167 1.02 14.90 9.31
C ASP A 167 0.46 14.06 8.16
N LEU A 168 -0.81 14.26 7.75
CA LEU A 168 -1.44 13.56 6.65
C LEU A 168 -0.86 13.96 5.28
N TRP A 169 -0.51 15.25 5.12
CA TRP A 169 0.01 15.80 3.87
C TRP A 169 1.54 15.91 3.82
N GLY A 170 2.21 15.72 4.95
CA GLY A 170 3.67 15.74 5.03
C GLY A 170 4.28 17.13 5.05
N VAL A 171 3.55 18.11 5.55
CA VAL A 171 3.96 19.53 5.68
C VAL A 171 3.99 19.96 7.13
#